data_fcf18e36cccd6205402fde228865be85
#
_entry.id   fcf18e36cccd6205402fde228865be85
#
_cell.length_a   1.000
_cell.length_b   1.000
_cell.length_c   1.000
_cell.angle_alpha   90.00
_cell.angle_beta   90.00
_cell.angle_gamma   90.00
#
_symmetry.space_group_name_H-M   'P 1'
#
loop_
_entity.id
_entity.type
_entity.pdbx_description
1 polymer ?
#
loop_
_entity_poly.entity_id
_entity_poly.type
_entity_poly.pdbx_seq_one_letter_code
_entity_poly.pdbx_strand_id
1 'polypeptide(L)'
;MFPNPQDALPLPSRPSLEQYRKLAKELVKACQSQPPTIGAWADRWMASLLRDAERRHIDRAATQVEEFAARTLTRNDRNCVLADAQFVLARSHGFTSWPAFVAHLNALPHAGTGTAAFEAAAEAIVRGDETQLQQLLRHNPELIRARSAREHRATLLHYVSANGVEGYRQISPPNAPRITELLLAAGAEVEAEADVYGGGCTALGLVATSTPPRAAGVQIPVIRVLLDHGAQVEHPNLAGHGSDAVYACLANGCPEAAHYLADHGARVGIVGAAGIGRLDDVRRLVDTAESSRREMALRYAAGYGQPGIVTFLLDRGVAIDAHSGDNETALFYAILGDRLDVVRLLLARGANPNTRTQWGNLVECAIWRAAHGGAVDRVAAIIEALIAAGGQAPDRHPPVNETIDALLARYGSLADATRYWRGEEPRSS
;
A
#
# COMPACT_ATOMS: atom_id res chain seq x y z
N MET A 1 -8.22 4.78 6.81
CA MET A 1 -9.46 4.28 7.45
C MET A 1 -10.43 3.94 6.35
N PHE A 2 -10.97 2.71 6.33
CA PHE A 2 -11.97 2.28 5.33
C PHE A 2 -13.21 3.19 5.32
N PRO A 3 -13.76 3.54 4.15
CA PRO A 3 -13.23 3.25 2.82
C PRO A 3 -12.22 4.31 2.35
N ASN A 4 -11.04 3.88 1.92
CA ASN A 4 -10.15 4.68 1.08
C ASN A 4 -10.47 4.38 -0.39
N PRO A 5 -10.07 5.22 -1.36
CA PRO A 5 -10.30 4.94 -2.78
C PRO A 5 -9.84 3.54 -3.22
N GLN A 6 -8.68 3.09 -2.73
CA GLN A 6 -8.13 1.77 -3.02
C GLN A 6 -8.89 0.60 -2.39
N ASP A 7 -9.65 0.84 -1.31
CA ASP A 7 -10.47 -0.19 -0.66
C ASP A 7 -11.84 -0.35 -1.35
N ALA A 8 -12.11 0.41 -2.42
CA ALA A 8 -13.37 0.34 -3.13
C ALA A 8 -13.63 -1.08 -3.66
N LEU A 9 -14.82 -1.60 -3.35
CA LEU A 9 -15.24 -2.92 -3.77
C LEU A 9 -15.57 -2.95 -5.26
N PRO A 10 -15.32 -4.07 -5.96
CA PRO A 10 -15.76 -4.25 -7.34
C PRO A 10 -17.29 -4.26 -7.43
N LEU A 11 -17.81 -3.92 -8.61
CA LEU A 11 -19.21 -4.17 -8.92
C LEU A 11 -19.38 -5.63 -9.41
N PRO A 12 -20.51 -6.28 -9.15
CA PRO A 12 -20.81 -7.56 -9.78
C PRO A 12 -20.89 -7.41 -11.30
N SER A 13 -20.73 -8.49 -12.05
CA SER A 13 -20.75 -8.49 -13.52
C SER A 13 -22.03 -7.89 -14.15
N ARG A 14 -23.14 -7.95 -13.42
CA ARG A 14 -24.43 -7.35 -13.77
C ARG A 14 -24.98 -6.58 -12.57
N PRO A 15 -24.48 -5.36 -12.30
CA PRO A 15 -24.92 -4.60 -11.15
C PRO A 15 -26.37 -4.13 -11.35
N SER A 16 -27.21 -4.28 -10.32
CA SER A 16 -28.60 -3.91 -10.33
C SER A 16 -28.93 -2.96 -9.19
N LEU A 17 -29.52 -1.83 -9.49
CA LEU A 17 -29.99 -0.87 -8.48
C LEU A 17 -31.00 -1.52 -7.50
N GLU A 18 -31.83 -2.43 -8.00
CA GLU A 18 -32.78 -3.15 -7.16
C GLU A 18 -32.08 -4.04 -6.11
N GLN A 19 -31.04 -4.77 -6.53
CA GLN A 19 -30.22 -5.56 -5.59
C GLN A 19 -29.59 -4.68 -4.51
N TYR A 20 -29.05 -3.52 -4.86
CA TYR A 20 -28.47 -2.60 -3.89
C TYR A 20 -29.51 -1.96 -2.96
N ARG A 21 -30.72 -1.67 -3.45
CA ARG A 21 -31.83 -1.24 -2.61
C ARG A 21 -32.25 -2.35 -1.60
N LYS A 22 -32.23 -3.61 -2.01
CA LYS A 22 -32.50 -4.75 -1.14
C LYS A 22 -31.40 -4.89 -0.10
N LEU A 23 -30.14 -4.86 -0.48
CA LEU A 23 -28.99 -4.90 0.44
C LEU A 23 -29.05 -3.80 1.50
N ALA A 24 -29.41 -2.58 1.12
CA ALA A 24 -29.57 -1.47 2.07
C ALA A 24 -30.67 -1.75 3.11
N LYS A 25 -31.81 -2.31 2.70
CA LYS A 25 -32.88 -2.69 3.61
C LYS A 25 -32.47 -3.85 4.54
N GLU A 26 -31.71 -4.81 4.02
CA GLU A 26 -31.16 -5.92 4.80
C GLU A 26 -30.15 -5.43 5.84
N LEU A 27 -29.32 -4.46 5.50
CA LEU A 27 -28.37 -3.83 6.43
C LEU A 27 -29.11 -3.09 7.57
N VAL A 28 -30.17 -2.34 7.25
CA VAL A 28 -31.01 -1.71 8.29
C VAL A 28 -31.60 -2.76 9.23
N LYS A 29 -32.14 -3.85 8.69
CA LYS A 29 -32.65 -4.97 9.49
C LYS A 29 -31.57 -5.60 10.39
N ALA A 30 -30.39 -5.84 9.85
CA ALA A 30 -29.26 -6.40 10.59
C ALA A 30 -28.80 -5.48 11.73
N CYS A 31 -28.82 -4.18 11.51
CA CYS A 31 -28.50 -3.19 12.53
C CYS A 31 -29.56 -3.11 13.63
N GLN A 32 -30.84 -3.26 13.29
CA GLN A 32 -31.98 -3.19 14.24
C GLN A 32 -32.24 -4.50 14.99
N SER A 33 -31.60 -5.61 14.62
CA SER A 33 -31.71 -6.89 15.32
C SER A 33 -31.07 -6.84 16.72
N GLN A 34 -31.51 -7.70 17.61
CA GLN A 34 -30.98 -7.82 18.98
C GLN A 34 -30.52 -9.25 19.25
N PRO A 35 -29.20 -9.52 19.36
CA PRO A 35 -28.12 -8.57 19.13
C PRO A 35 -27.99 -8.16 17.63
N PRO A 36 -27.32 -7.04 17.34
CA PRO A 36 -27.07 -6.63 15.95
C PRO A 36 -26.30 -7.70 15.16
N THR A 37 -26.71 -7.94 13.90
CA THR A 37 -26.13 -8.97 13.02
C THR A 37 -25.44 -8.39 11.79
N ILE A 38 -24.83 -7.18 11.93
CA ILE A 38 -24.14 -6.47 10.84
C ILE A 38 -22.99 -7.34 10.29
N GLY A 39 -22.22 -8.01 11.16
CA GLY A 39 -21.13 -8.91 10.76
C GLY A 39 -21.63 -10.03 9.86
N ALA A 40 -22.68 -10.75 10.26
CA ALA A 40 -23.26 -11.81 9.44
C ALA A 40 -23.85 -11.31 8.11
N TRP A 41 -24.30 -10.06 8.05
CA TRP A 41 -24.73 -9.43 6.80
C TRP A 41 -23.51 -9.13 5.92
N ALA A 42 -22.41 -8.56 6.47
CA ALA A 42 -21.19 -8.25 5.75
C ALA A 42 -20.54 -9.52 5.18
N ASP A 43 -20.47 -10.61 5.97
CA ASP A 43 -19.94 -11.91 5.53
C ASP A 43 -20.71 -12.45 4.32
N ARG A 44 -22.04 -12.45 4.36
CA ARG A 44 -22.87 -12.91 3.23
C ARG A 44 -22.68 -12.03 1.99
N TRP A 45 -22.63 -10.72 2.15
CA TRP A 45 -22.44 -9.81 1.04
C TRP A 45 -21.07 -10.01 0.40
N MET A 46 -19.98 -10.04 1.20
CA MET A 46 -18.63 -10.24 0.69
C MET A 46 -18.42 -11.62 0.08
N ALA A 47 -18.94 -12.68 0.68
CA ALA A 47 -18.88 -14.02 0.09
C ALA A 47 -19.59 -14.10 -1.28
N SER A 48 -20.68 -13.35 -1.45
CA SER A 48 -21.39 -13.27 -2.74
C SER A 48 -20.65 -12.40 -3.78
N LEU A 49 -20.05 -11.28 -3.33
CA LEU A 49 -19.42 -10.31 -4.21
C LEU A 49 -18.02 -10.78 -4.66
N LEU A 50 -17.26 -11.38 -3.75
CA LEU A 50 -15.86 -11.79 -3.92
C LEU A 50 -15.72 -13.33 -4.00
N ARG A 51 -16.70 -14.01 -4.56
CA ARG A 51 -16.81 -15.49 -4.56
C ARG A 51 -15.56 -16.21 -5.08
N ASP A 52 -14.82 -15.59 -5.99
CA ASP A 52 -13.64 -16.16 -6.64
C ASP A 52 -12.33 -15.74 -5.95
N ALA A 53 -12.40 -14.95 -4.87
CA ALA A 53 -11.25 -14.53 -4.09
C ALA A 53 -10.87 -15.55 -3.00
N GLU A 54 -9.63 -15.50 -2.56
CA GLU A 54 -9.19 -16.29 -1.40
C GLU A 54 -9.98 -15.92 -0.13
N ARG A 55 -10.26 -16.91 0.71
CA ARG A 55 -11.06 -16.75 1.92
C ARG A 55 -10.58 -15.61 2.82
N ARG A 56 -9.26 -15.48 3.02
CA ARG A 56 -8.66 -14.40 3.81
C ARG A 56 -9.02 -12.99 3.31
N HIS A 57 -9.12 -12.82 1.98
CA HIS A 57 -9.49 -11.53 1.37
C HIS A 57 -10.98 -11.21 1.58
N ILE A 58 -11.84 -12.25 1.49
CA ILE A 58 -13.27 -12.13 1.78
C ILE A 58 -13.48 -11.72 3.24
N ASP A 59 -12.83 -12.41 4.18
CA ASP A 59 -12.95 -12.15 5.62
C ASP A 59 -12.44 -10.75 5.99
N ARG A 60 -11.32 -10.32 5.42
CA ARG A 60 -10.81 -8.96 5.62
C ARG A 60 -11.78 -7.89 5.10
N ALA A 61 -12.29 -8.05 3.89
CA ALA A 61 -13.25 -7.12 3.31
C ALA A 61 -14.55 -7.07 4.13
N ALA A 62 -15.02 -8.22 4.62
CA ALA A 62 -16.20 -8.30 5.47
C ALA A 62 -16.00 -7.57 6.80
N THR A 63 -14.81 -7.73 7.45
CA THR A 63 -14.47 -6.98 8.68
C THR A 63 -14.49 -5.48 8.45
N GLN A 64 -13.85 -5.01 7.39
CA GLN A 64 -13.78 -3.59 7.05
C GLN A 64 -15.17 -2.99 6.80
N VAL A 65 -16.01 -3.70 6.06
CA VAL A 65 -17.39 -3.29 5.78
C VAL A 65 -18.25 -3.28 7.06
N GLU A 66 -18.13 -4.30 7.90
CA GLU A 66 -18.83 -4.37 9.19
C GLU A 66 -18.49 -3.19 10.09
N GLU A 67 -17.20 -2.93 10.31
CA GLU A 67 -16.73 -1.83 11.16
C GLU A 67 -17.21 -0.47 10.64
N PHE A 68 -17.16 -0.28 9.32
CA PHE A 68 -17.62 0.94 8.70
C PHE A 68 -19.13 1.11 8.81
N ALA A 69 -19.90 0.04 8.56
CA ALA A 69 -21.35 0.04 8.69
C ALA A 69 -21.78 0.30 10.14
N ALA A 70 -21.16 -0.39 11.11
CA ALA A 70 -21.43 -0.20 12.52
C ALA A 70 -21.20 1.26 12.93
N ARG A 71 -20.03 1.83 12.63
CA ARG A 71 -19.74 3.25 12.94
C ARG A 71 -20.72 4.23 12.30
N THR A 72 -21.13 3.96 11.07
CA THR A 72 -22.01 4.87 10.31
C THR A 72 -23.44 4.83 10.82
N LEU A 73 -23.96 3.63 11.08
CA LEU A 73 -25.36 3.40 11.45
C LEU A 73 -25.65 3.71 12.92
N THR A 74 -24.65 3.58 13.81
CA THR A 74 -24.82 3.85 15.25
C THR A 74 -24.39 5.26 15.66
N ARG A 75 -23.95 6.09 14.70
CA ARG A 75 -23.47 7.43 14.97
C ARG A 75 -24.61 8.31 15.54
N ASN A 76 -24.38 8.94 16.69
CA ASN A 76 -25.28 9.88 17.36
C ASN A 76 -26.61 9.28 17.88
N ASP A 77 -26.61 8.07 18.42
CA ASP A 77 -27.81 7.40 18.95
C ASP A 77 -29.00 7.34 17.96
N ARG A 78 -28.72 7.44 16.67
CA ARG A 78 -29.75 7.36 15.63
C ARG A 78 -30.18 5.92 15.41
N ASN A 79 -31.47 5.71 15.30
CA ASN A 79 -32.01 4.45 14.79
C ASN A 79 -31.48 4.21 13.37
N CYS A 80 -30.90 3.03 13.11
CA CYS A 80 -30.38 2.61 11.81
C CYS A 80 -31.36 2.99 10.68
N VAL A 81 -31.05 4.02 9.92
CA VAL A 81 -31.92 4.54 8.86
C VAL A 81 -31.46 4.11 7.47
N LEU A 82 -32.41 4.02 6.54
CA LEU A 82 -32.12 3.57 5.18
C LEU A 82 -31.09 4.45 4.45
N ALA A 83 -31.11 5.76 4.70
CA ALA A 83 -30.14 6.68 4.08
C ALA A 83 -28.69 6.39 4.47
N ASP A 84 -28.44 6.03 5.75
CA ASP A 84 -27.10 5.68 6.22
C ASP A 84 -26.66 4.32 5.64
N ALA A 85 -27.55 3.34 5.53
CA ALA A 85 -27.25 2.06 4.87
C ALA A 85 -26.94 2.24 3.37
N GLN A 86 -27.68 3.11 2.68
CA GLN A 86 -27.40 3.47 1.29
C GLN A 86 -26.05 4.18 1.16
N PHE A 87 -25.71 5.07 2.09
CA PHE A 87 -24.43 5.74 2.15
C PHE A 87 -23.27 4.72 2.35
N VAL A 88 -23.43 3.75 3.26
CA VAL A 88 -22.45 2.67 3.46
C VAL A 88 -22.18 1.92 2.16
N LEU A 89 -23.22 1.51 1.42
CA LEU A 89 -23.07 0.81 0.15
C LEU A 89 -22.37 1.67 -0.92
N ALA A 90 -22.78 2.92 -1.07
CA ALA A 90 -22.16 3.83 -2.02
C ALA A 90 -20.65 4.05 -1.72
N ARG A 91 -20.33 4.31 -0.45
CA ARG A 91 -18.94 4.50 0.00
C ARG A 91 -18.10 3.24 -0.18
N SER A 92 -18.65 2.07 0.10
CA SER A 92 -17.94 0.79 -0.10
C SER A 92 -17.55 0.55 -1.56
N HIS A 93 -18.23 1.16 -2.53
CA HIS A 93 -17.86 1.13 -3.96
C HIS A 93 -17.12 2.38 -4.43
N GLY A 94 -16.64 3.24 -3.51
CA GLY A 94 -15.83 4.42 -3.82
C GLY A 94 -16.61 5.65 -4.28
N PHE A 95 -17.93 5.74 -4.02
CA PHE A 95 -18.76 6.89 -4.35
C PHE A 95 -19.03 7.77 -3.14
N THR A 96 -19.02 9.08 -3.35
CA THR A 96 -19.24 10.06 -2.28
C THR A 96 -20.66 10.07 -1.71
N SER A 97 -21.65 9.57 -2.48
CA SER A 97 -23.04 9.55 -2.08
C SER A 97 -23.86 8.49 -2.80
N TRP A 98 -25.02 8.13 -2.25
CA TRP A 98 -25.98 7.24 -2.90
C TRP A 98 -26.49 7.76 -4.25
N PRO A 99 -26.86 9.05 -4.44
CA PRO A 99 -27.23 9.56 -5.75
C PRO A 99 -26.12 9.41 -6.80
N ALA A 100 -24.84 9.66 -6.44
CA ALA A 100 -23.71 9.47 -7.37
C ALA A 100 -23.55 8.00 -7.76
N PHE A 101 -23.69 7.08 -6.81
CA PHE A 101 -23.66 5.65 -7.08
C PHE A 101 -24.80 5.20 -8.00
N VAL A 102 -26.03 5.67 -7.75
CA VAL A 102 -27.21 5.38 -8.60
C VAL A 102 -27.02 5.89 -10.00
N ALA A 103 -26.48 7.12 -10.17
CA ALA A 103 -26.19 7.68 -11.49
C ALA A 103 -25.19 6.82 -12.26
N HIS A 104 -24.15 6.35 -11.59
CA HIS A 104 -23.16 5.44 -12.15
C HIS A 104 -23.80 4.12 -12.61
N LEU A 105 -24.57 3.45 -11.73
CA LEU A 105 -25.25 2.20 -12.06
C LEU A 105 -26.19 2.33 -13.26
N ASN A 106 -26.91 3.43 -13.36
CA ASN A 106 -27.83 3.69 -14.47
C ASN A 106 -27.08 3.99 -15.78
N ALA A 107 -25.87 4.51 -15.74
CA ALA A 107 -25.05 4.80 -16.90
C ALA A 107 -24.35 3.56 -17.50
N LEU A 108 -24.04 2.55 -16.68
CA LEU A 108 -23.32 1.35 -17.11
C LEU A 108 -23.98 0.55 -18.25
N PRO A 109 -25.33 0.39 -18.33
CA PRO A 109 -25.96 -0.37 -19.42
C PRO A 109 -25.85 0.31 -20.80
N HIS A 110 -25.54 1.60 -20.86
CA HIS A 110 -25.42 2.36 -22.10
C HIS A 110 -24.00 2.21 -22.68
N ALA A 111 -23.73 1.03 -23.25
CA ALA A 111 -22.43 0.69 -23.83
C ALA A 111 -21.97 1.75 -24.88
N GLY A 112 -20.69 2.10 -24.81
CA GLY A 112 -20.05 2.98 -25.79
C GLY A 112 -20.13 4.48 -25.47
N THR A 113 -20.74 4.90 -24.36
CA THR A 113 -20.85 6.32 -23.99
C THR A 113 -20.40 6.58 -22.55
N GLY A 114 -19.75 7.74 -22.33
CA GLY A 114 -19.50 8.32 -21.01
C GLY A 114 -18.92 7.32 -19.99
N THR A 115 -19.67 7.06 -18.93
CA THR A 115 -19.24 6.20 -17.79
C THR A 115 -18.91 4.77 -18.20
N ALA A 116 -19.72 4.14 -19.05
CA ALA A 116 -19.50 2.76 -19.48
C ALA A 116 -18.22 2.64 -20.33
N ALA A 117 -17.96 3.59 -21.21
CA ALA A 117 -16.76 3.63 -22.03
C ALA A 117 -15.51 3.89 -21.16
N PHE A 118 -15.61 4.77 -20.15
CA PHE A 118 -14.51 5.01 -19.19
C PHE A 118 -14.16 3.74 -18.40
N GLU A 119 -15.15 3.05 -17.84
CA GLU A 119 -14.94 1.81 -17.10
C GLU A 119 -14.32 0.71 -17.98
N ALA A 120 -14.77 0.60 -19.25
CA ALA A 120 -14.19 -0.33 -20.22
C ALA A 120 -12.74 0.04 -20.60
N ALA A 121 -12.42 1.33 -20.73
CA ALA A 121 -11.06 1.79 -21.00
C ALA A 121 -10.14 1.54 -19.80
N ALA A 122 -10.58 1.81 -18.56
CA ALA A 122 -9.84 1.48 -17.35
C ALA A 122 -9.56 -0.02 -17.26
N GLU A 123 -10.54 -0.87 -17.58
CA GLU A 123 -10.37 -2.33 -17.62
C GLU A 123 -9.39 -2.77 -18.71
N ALA A 124 -9.44 -2.15 -19.90
CA ALA A 124 -8.49 -2.44 -20.99
C ALA A 124 -7.05 -2.10 -20.58
N ILE A 125 -6.84 -0.99 -19.85
CA ILE A 125 -5.52 -0.59 -19.35
C ILE A 125 -4.96 -1.65 -18.40
N VAL A 126 -5.72 -2.06 -17.38
CA VAL A 126 -5.22 -3.00 -16.36
C VAL A 126 -5.03 -4.42 -16.89
N ARG A 127 -5.75 -4.79 -17.96
CA ARG A 127 -5.57 -6.07 -18.67
C ARG A 127 -4.49 -6.03 -19.75
N GLY A 128 -3.99 -4.86 -20.12
CA GLY A 128 -3.03 -4.73 -21.21
C GLY A 128 -3.65 -4.83 -22.61
N ASP A 129 -4.97 -4.62 -22.76
CA ASP A 129 -5.67 -4.71 -24.06
C ASP A 129 -5.56 -3.40 -24.83
N GLU A 130 -4.41 -3.24 -25.52
CA GLU A 130 -4.15 -2.07 -26.37
C GLU A 130 -5.19 -1.91 -27.49
N THR A 131 -5.64 -3.02 -28.07
CA THR A 131 -6.58 -2.99 -29.18
C THR A 131 -7.92 -2.42 -28.75
N GLN A 132 -8.46 -2.91 -27.64
CA GLN A 132 -9.70 -2.41 -27.07
C GLN A 132 -9.55 -0.94 -26.64
N LEU A 133 -8.45 -0.58 -25.98
CA LEU A 133 -8.20 0.79 -25.56
C LEU A 133 -8.17 1.75 -26.74
N GLN A 134 -7.44 1.41 -27.82
CA GLN A 134 -7.38 2.22 -29.04
C GLN A 134 -8.76 2.37 -29.72
N GLN A 135 -9.56 1.32 -29.73
CA GLN A 135 -10.92 1.37 -30.28
C GLN A 135 -11.81 2.32 -29.46
N LEU A 136 -11.76 2.21 -28.12
CA LEU A 136 -12.54 3.06 -27.24
C LEU A 136 -12.15 4.54 -27.38
N LEU A 137 -10.86 4.86 -27.42
CA LEU A 137 -10.36 6.23 -27.57
C LEU A 137 -10.69 6.82 -28.96
N ARG A 138 -10.70 6.00 -30.03
CA ARG A 138 -11.11 6.46 -31.37
C ARG A 138 -12.61 6.79 -31.45
N HIS A 139 -13.46 5.99 -30.79
CA HIS A 139 -14.90 6.21 -30.79
C HIS A 139 -15.34 7.30 -29.80
N ASN A 140 -14.55 7.52 -28.73
CA ASN A 140 -14.85 8.46 -27.66
C ASN A 140 -13.57 9.26 -27.31
N PRO A 141 -13.12 10.21 -28.15
CA PRO A 141 -11.88 10.96 -27.90
C PRO A 141 -11.86 11.74 -26.60
N GLU A 142 -13.03 12.12 -26.08
CA GLU A 142 -13.21 12.81 -24.81
C GLU A 142 -12.78 11.98 -23.58
N LEU A 143 -12.72 10.64 -23.72
CA LEU A 143 -12.29 9.76 -22.62
C LEU A 143 -10.88 10.09 -22.11
N ILE A 144 -10.01 10.61 -22.99
CA ILE A 144 -8.64 10.90 -22.63
C ILE A 144 -8.52 11.96 -21.53
N ARG A 145 -9.49 12.85 -21.42
CA ARG A 145 -9.60 13.89 -20.39
C ARG A 145 -10.69 13.60 -19.36
N ALA A 146 -11.44 12.52 -19.53
CA ALA A 146 -12.47 12.14 -18.60
C ALA A 146 -11.88 11.69 -17.26
N ARG A 147 -12.67 11.82 -16.21
CA ARG A 147 -12.31 11.40 -14.85
C ARG A 147 -13.29 10.35 -14.36
N SER A 148 -12.78 9.43 -13.57
CA SER A 148 -13.61 8.46 -12.85
C SER A 148 -14.73 9.17 -12.07
N ALA A 149 -15.91 8.59 -12.07
CA ALA A 149 -17.03 9.05 -11.26
C ALA A 149 -16.84 8.73 -9.77
N ARG A 150 -15.83 7.94 -9.41
CA ARG A 150 -15.47 7.64 -8.02
C ARG A 150 -14.74 8.80 -7.36
N GLU A 151 -14.63 8.74 -6.05
CA GLU A 151 -14.05 9.77 -5.20
C GLU A 151 -12.62 10.16 -5.62
N HIS A 152 -11.80 9.20 -6.01
CA HIS A 152 -10.41 9.45 -6.41
C HIS A 152 -10.26 10.30 -7.69
N ARG A 153 -11.29 10.48 -8.50
CA ARG A 153 -11.29 11.34 -9.69
C ARG A 153 -10.14 11.09 -10.68
N ALA A 154 -9.56 9.89 -10.67
CA ALA A 154 -8.47 9.51 -11.55
C ALA A 154 -8.84 9.64 -13.03
N THR A 155 -7.88 10.07 -13.86
CA THR A 155 -7.95 9.95 -15.31
C THR A 155 -7.49 8.56 -15.75
N LEU A 156 -7.64 8.21 -17.03
CA LEU A 156 -7.15 6.92 -17.54
C LEU A 156 -5.64 6.73 -17.33
N LEU A 157 -4.85 7.82 -17.38
CA LEU A 157 -3.40 7.77 -17.18
C LEU A 157 -3.04 7.29 -15.76
N HIS A 158 -3.83 7.58 -14.73
CA HIS A 158 -3.56 7.11 -13.37
C HIS A 158 -3.66 5.60 -13.22
N TYR A 159 -4.46 4.91 -14.06
CA TYR A 159 -4.60 3.45 -13.98
C TYR A 159 -3.32 2.70 -14.35
N VAL A 160 -2.40 3.30 -15.14
CA VAL A 160 -1.09 2.68 -15.44
C VAL A 160 -0.20 2.58 -14.21
N SER A 161 -0.49 3.39 -13.19
CA SER A 161 0.29 3.43 -11.94
C SER A 161 -0.02 2.26 -11.01
N ALA A 162 -1.15 1.58 -11.21
CA ALA A 162 -1.67 0.53 -10.31
C ALA A 162 -1.62 0.94 -8.82
N ASN A 163 -1.93 2.21 -8.55
CA ASN A 163 -1.93 2.85 -7.24
C ASN A 163 -2.90 4.03 -7.22
N GLY A 164 -3.55 4.32 -6.09
CA GLY A 164 -4.51 5.42 -5.97
C GLY A 164 -5.82 5.21 -6.74
N VAL A 165 -6.02 4.05 -7.33
CA VAL A 165 -7.26 3.59 -7.94
C VAL A 165 -7.83 2.42 -7.15
N GLU A 166 -8.94 1.84 -7.58
CA GLU A 166 -9.57 0.71 -6.89
C GLU A 166 -8.59 -0.46 -6.76
N GLY A 167 -8.49 -1.08 -5.57
CA GLY A 167 -7.52 -2.12 -5.27
C GLY A 167 -7.57 -3.32 -6.21
N TYR A 168 -8.78 -3.72 -6.65
CA TYR A 168 -8.97 -4.81 -7.62
C TYR A 168 -8.46 -4.48 -9.04
N ARG A 169 -8.15 -3.19 -9.30
CA ARG A 169 -7.54 -2.70 -10.54
C ARG A 169 -6.07 -2.32 -10.40
N GLN A 170 -5.47 -2.53 -9.23
CA GLN A 170 -4.05 -2.28 -9.04
C GLN A 170 -3.21 -3.43 -9.61
N ILE A 171 -3.29 -3.59 -10.92
CA ILE A 171 -2.61 -4.59 -11.72
C ILE A 171 -1.76 -3.89 -12.78
N SER A 172 -0.53 -4.36 -12.97
CA SER A 172 0.38 -3.81 -13.99
C SER A 172 0.65 -4.86 -15.06
N PRO A 173 0.09 -4.70 -16.27
CA PRO A 173 0.38 -5.60 -17.38
C PRO A 173 1.82 -5.37 -17.90
N PRO A 174 2.44 -6.38 -18.52
CA PRO A 174 3.82 -6.28 -19.04
C PRO A 174 4.01 -5.16 -20.09
N ASN A 175 2.95 -4.78 -20.80
CA ASN A 175 2.94 -3.71 -21.79
C ASN A 175 2.49 -2.35 -21.23
N ALA A 176 2.45 -2.16 -19.90
CA ALA A 176 2.07 -0.89 -19.29
C ALA A 176 2.86 0.33 -19.85
N PRO A 177 4.18 0.25 -20.15
CA PRO A 177 4.89 1.36 -20.78
C PRO A 177 4.30 1.76 -22.14
N ARG A 178 3.92 0.77 -22.97
CA ARG A 178 3.31 1.01 -24.27
C ARG A 178 1.91 1.61 -24.16
N ILE A 179 1.12 1.18 -23.19
CA ILE A 179 -0.18 1.77 -22.87
C ILE A 179 -0.01 3.22 -22.43
N THR A 180 1.02 3.51 -21.60
CA THR A 180 1.34 4.88 -21.17
C THR A 180 1.64 5.78 -22.38
N GLU A 181 2.49 5.33 -23.30
CA GLU A 181 2.78 6.05 -24.56
C GLU A 181 1.51 6.30 -25.36
N LEU A 182 0.64 5.29 -25.50
CA LEU A 182 -0.60 5.38 -26.24
C LEU A 182 -1.54 6.45 -25.64
N LEU A 183 -1.69 6.49 -24.32
CA LEU A 183 -2.52 7.49 -23.65
C LEU A 183 -1.94 8.91 -23.81
N LEU A 184 -0.64 9.08 -23.64
CA LEU A 184 0.03 10.37 -23.79
C LEU A 184 -0.01 10.86 -25.24
N ALA A 185 0.21 9.98 -26.23
CA ALA A 185 0.05 10.29 -27.65
C ALA A 185 -1.39 10.64 -28.03
N ALA A 186 -2.40 10.11 -27.33
CA ALA A 186 -3.80 10.48 -27.50
C ALA A 186 -4.16 11.80 -26.81
N GLY A 187 -3.23 12.45 -26.09
CA GLY A 187 -3.42 13.76 -25.47
C GLY A 187 -3.80 13.70 -23.98
N ALA A 188 -3.46 12.61 -23.27
CA ALA A 188 -3.59 12.58 -21.82
C ALA A 188 -2.73 13.70 -21.19
N GLU A 189 -3.28 14.38 -20.20
CA GLU A 189 -2.58 15.40 -19.43
C GLU A 189 -1.63 14.70 -18.46
N VAL A 190 -0.32 14.84 -18.68
CA VAL A 190 0.72 14.15 -17.90
C VAL A 190 0.73 14.57 -16.44
N GLU A 191 0.41 15.83 -16.14
CA GLU A 191 0.32 16.41 -14.80
C GLU A 191 -1.10 16.40 -14.22
N ALA A 192 -2.02 15.62 -14.80
CA ALA A 192 -3.34 15.46 -14.20
C ALA A 192 -3.22 14.93 -12.77
N GLU A 193 -3.97 15.53 -11.85
CA GLU A 193 -4.00 15.14 -10.44
C GLU A 193 -5.20 14.25 -10.13
N ALA A 194 -5.03 13.30 -9.22
CA ALA A 194 -6.10 12.49 -8.64
C ALA A 194 -6.31 12.83 -7.16
N ASP A 195 -7.56 12.65 -6.67
CA ASP A 195 -7.96 12.96 -5.28
C ASP A 195 -7.68 11.77 -4.35
N VAL A 196 -6.38 11.42 -4.20
CA VAL A 196 -5.92 10.31 -3.34
C VAL A 196 -4.81 10.79 -2.42
N TYR A 197 -4.63 10.14 -1.30
CA TYR A 197 -3.58 10.41 -0.30
C TYR A 197 -3.48 11.90 0.12
N GLY A 198 -4.63 12.57 0.21
CA GLY A 198 -4.70 14.00 0.55
C GLY A 198 -4.88 14.92 -0.65
N GLY A 199 -4.97 14.36 -1.86
CA GLY A 199 -5.20 15.08 -3.11
C GLY A 199 -3.92 15.46 -3.86
N GLY A 200 -4.05 15.81 -5.13
CA GLY A 200 -2.95 16.31 -5.95
C GLY A 200 -1.92 15.26 -6.41
N CYS A 201 -2.26 13.97 -6.41
CA CYS A 201 -1.32 12.93 -6.82
C CYS A 201 -1.29 12.75 -8.34
N THR A 202 -0.11 12.88 -8.96
CA THR A 202 0.10 12.64 -10.39
C THR A 202 0.37 11.16 -10.70
N ALA A 203 0.22 10.78 -11.97
CA ALA A 203 0.56 9.43 -12.42
C ALA A 203 2.03 9.07 -12.12
N LEU A 204 2.96 10.02 -12.26
CA LEU A 204 4.38 9.82 -11.92
C LEU A 204 4.55 9.49 -10.43
N GLY A 205 3.96 10.27 -9.53
CA GLY A 205 4.05 10.04 -8.10
C GLY A 205 3.46 8.70 -7.68
N LEU A 206 2.31 8.36 -8.25
CA LEU A 206 1.64 7.09 -7.95
C LEU A 206 2.44 5.88 -8.45
N VAL A 207 2.98 5.90 -9.69
CA VAL A 207 3.79 4.77 -10.18
C VAL A 207 5.11 4.64 -9.44
N ALA A 208 5.75 5.75 -9.07
CA ALA A 208 7.03 5.75 -8.38
C ALA A 208 6.96 5.10 -6.99
N THR A 209 5.77 5.11 -6.36
CA THR A 209 5.51 4.55 -5.04
C THR A 209 4.70 3.24 -5.08
N SER A 210 4.57 2.62 -6.26
CA SER A 210 3.67 1.48 -6.48
C SER A 210 4.42 0.15 -6.53
N THR A 211 3.96 -0.80 -5.73
CA THR A 211 4.50 -2.17 -5.70
C THR A 211 4.13 -3.01 -6.93
N PRO A 212 2.88 -3.01 -7.47
CA PRO A 212 2.53 -3.82 -8.62
C PRO A 212 3.39 -3.57 -9.87
N PRO A 213 3.63 -2.34 -10.34
CA PRO A 213 4.50 -2.11 -11.50
C PRO A 213 5.97 -2.46 -11.21
N ARG A 214 6.42 -2.31 -9.94
CA ARG A 214 7.76 -2.77 -9.53
C ARG A 214 7.86 -4.29 -9.62
N ALA A 215 6.91 -5.02 -9.06
CA ALA A 215 6.88 -6.49 -9.10
C ALA A 215 6.77 -7.05 -10.52
N ALA A 216 6.07 -6.34 -11.41
CA ALA A 216 5.97 -6.67 -12.84
C ALA A 216 7.20 -6.26 -13.66
N GLY A 217 8.19 -5.58 -13.07
CA GLY A 217 9.39 -5.10 -13.78
C GLY A 217 9.16 -3.93 -14.74
N VAL A 218 8.00 -3.26 -14.67
CA VAL A 218 7.62 -2.18 -15.60
C VAL A 218 7.66 -0.79 -14.97
N GLN A 219 7.96 -0.68 -13.67
CA GLN A 219 7.95 0.60 -12.94
C GLN A 219 8.87 1.64 -13.59
N ILE A 220 10.15 1.32 -13.77
CA ILE A 220 11.13 2.26 -14.37
C ILE A 220 10.80 2.57 -15.84
N PRO A 221 10.44 1.60 -16.70
CA PRO A 221 9.95 1.90 -18.03
C PRO A 221 8.77 2.87 -18.09
N VAL A 222 7.76 2.73 -17.21
CA VAL A 222 6.62 3.66 -17.15
C VAL A 222 7.06 5.04 -16.67
N ILE A 223 7.89 5.13 -15.61
CA ILE A 223 8.46 6.40 -15.11
C ILE A 223 9.16 7.14 -16.26
N ARG A 224 10.01 6.44 -17.02
CA ARG A 224 10.74 7.02 -18.15
C ARG A 224 9.78 7.61 -19.19
N VAL A 225 8.77 6.88 -19.61
CA VAL A 225 7.77 7.37 -20.57
C VAL A 225 7.09 8.64 -20.05
N LEU A 226 6.72 8.70 -18.78
CA LEU A 226 6.12 9.90 -18.19
C LEU A 226 7.08 11.09 -18.20
N LEU A 227 8.35 10.89 -17.81
CA LEU A 227 9.37 11.94 -17.83
C LEU A 227 9.68 12.42 -19.26
N ASP A 228 9.78 11.52 -20.23
CA ASP A 228 9.99 11.85 -21.65
C ASP A 228 8.86 12.70 -22.23
N HIS A 229 7.65 12.61 -21.62
CA HIS A 229 6.50 13.44 -21.98
C HIS A 229 6.29 14.65 -21.06
N GLY A 230 7.28 15.00 -20.24
CA GLY A 230 7.33 16.23 -19.47
C GLY A 230 6.75 16.15 -18.06
N ALA A 231 6.56 14.96 -17.49
CA ALA A 231 6.18 14.83 -16.09
C ALA A 231 7.22 15.49 -15.17
N GLN A 232 6.76 16.25 -14.18
CA GLN A 232 7.62 16.98 -13.26
C GLN A 232 8.04 16.11 -12.09
N VAL A 233 9.34 15.92 -11.92
CA VAL A 233 9.92 15.15 -10.80
C VAL A 233 9.65 15.83 -9.45
N GLU A 234 9.58 17.15 -9.42
CA GLU A 234 9.38 18.00 -8.23
C GLU A 234 7.92 18.50 -8.12
N HIS A 235 6.95 17.64 -8.35
CA HIS A 235 5.56 18.02 -8.13
C HIS A 235 5.29 18.24 -6.62
N PRO A 236 4.58 19.31 -6.20
CA PRO A 236 4.39 19.67 -4.79
C PRO A 236 3.76 18.57 -3.93
N ASN A 237 2.99 17.69 -4.54
CA ASN A 237 2.31 16.59 -3.85
C ASN A 237 2.47 15.26 -4.59
N LEU A 238 3.70 14.96 -5.02
CA LEU A 238 4.00 13.84 -5.91
C LEU A 238 3.34 12.52 -5.46
N ALA A 239 3.39 12.22 -4.17
CA ALA A 239 2.89 10.97 -3.60
C ALA A 239 2.17 11.15 -2.24
N GLY A 240 1.57 12.31 -1.99
CA GLY A 240 0.87 12.58 -0.73
C GLY A 240 1.79 12.84 0.48
N HIS A 241 3.10 12.92 0.27
CA HIS A 241 4.12 13.06 1.34
C HIS A 241 4.95 14.35 1.23
N GLY A 242 4.45 15.37 0.53
CA GLY A 242 5.21 16.59 0.24
C GLY A 242 6.25 16.39 -0.86
N SER A 243 7.24 17.26 -0.90
CA SER A 243 8.18 17.41 -2.02
C SER A 243 9.41 16.48 -2.01
N ASP A 244 9.45 15.43 -1.22
CA ASP A 244 10.60 14.49 -1.18
C ASP A 244 10.22 13.17 -1.90
N ALA A 245 10.28 13.22 -3.23
CA ALA A 245 9.97 12.08 -4.09
C ALA A 245 10.85 10.85 -3.79
N VAL A 246 12.12 11.07 -3.51
CA VAL A 246 13.09 10.00 -3.21
C VAL A 246 12.71 9.31 -1.89
N TYR A 247 12.40 10.09 -0.85
CA TYR A 247 11.91 9.53 0.40
C TYR A 247 10.59 8.78 0.23
N ALA A 248 9.63 9.34 -0.53
CA ALA A 248 8.35 8.69 -0.78
C ALA A 248 8.52 7.31 -1.46
N CYS A 249 9.39 7.19 -2.45
CA CYS A 249 9.71 5.90 -3.07
C CYS A 249 10.26 4.90 -2.05
N LEU A 250 11.21 5.32 -1.22
CA LEU A 250 11.80 4.45 -0.20
C LEU A 250 10.78 4.04 0.87
N ALA A 251 9.93 4.97 1.33
CA ALA A 251 8.88 4.69 2.30
C ALA A 251 7.86 3.66 1.80
N ASN A 252 7.72 3.53 0.48
CA ASN A 252 6.85 2.56 -0.17
C ASN A 252 7.60 1.33 -0.73
N GLY A 253 8.87 1.12 -0.35
CA GLY A 253 9.64 -0.05 -0.76
C GLY A 253 10.02 -0.08 -2.24
N CYS A 254 10.18 1.09 -2.88
CA CYS A 254 10.54 1.26 -4.29
C CYS A 254 11.94 1.90 -4.46
N PRO A 255 13.03 1.24 -4.01
CA PRO A 255 14.36 1.84 -4.03
C PRO A 255 14.88 2.10 -5.45
N GLU A 256 14.52 1.27 -6.44
CA GLU A 256 14.93 1.47 -7.84
C GLU A 256 14.34 2.78 -8.40
N ALA A 257 13.06 3.08 -8.08
CA ALA A 257 12.44 4.34 -8.45
C ALA A 257 13.08 5.53 -7.71
N ALA A 258 13.45 5.36 -6.43
CA ALA A 258 14.15 6.38 -5.65
C ALA A 258 15.50 6.76 -6.30
N HIS A 259 16.30 5.77 -6.69
CA HIS A 259 17.56 5.99 -7.43
C HIS A 259 17.30 6.68 -8.77
N TYR A 260 16.35 6.13 -9.55
CA TYR A 260 16.06 6.65 -10.88
C TYR A 260 15.63 8.12 -10.85
N LEU A 261 14.70 8.50 -9.96
CA LEU A 261 14.27 9.89 -9.82
C LEU A 261 15.39 10.79 -9.32
N ALA A 262 16.21 10.34 -8.37
CA ALA A 262 17.37 11.08 -7.87
C ALA A 262 18.41 11.37 -8.98
N ASP A 263 18.59 10.44 -9.94
CA ASP A 263 19.47 10.59 -11.09
C ASP A 263 18.86 11.48 -12.20
N HIS A 264 17.53 11.70 -12.16
CA HIS A 264 16.79 12.53 -13.12
C HIS A 264 16.33 13.87 -12.51
N GLY A 265 17.03 14.35 -11.48
CA GLY A 265 16.87 15.71 -10.97
C GLY A 265 15.93 15.87 -9.78
N ALA A 266 15.43 14.78 -9.20
CA ALA A 266 14.69 14.87 -7.94
C ALA A 266 15.57 15.43 -6.82
N ARG A 267 15.01 16.34 -6.02
CA ARG A 267 15.67 16.84 -4.82
C ARG A 267 15.87 15.70 -3.82
N VAL A 268 17.10 15.57 -3.31
CA VAL A 268 17.45 14.52 -2.38
C VAL A 268 17.65 15.11 -0.99
N GLY A 269 16.71 14.86 -0.09
CA GLY A 269 16.83 15.17 1.34
C GLY A 269 17.73 14.16 2.06
N ILE A 270 18.11 14.45 3.32
CA ILE A 270 19.04 13.58 4.09
C ILE A 270 18.53 12.14 4.23
N VAL A 271 17.23 11.94 4.38
CA VAL A 271 16.64 10.60 4.50
C VAL A 271 16.70 9.84 3.18
N GLY A 272 16.35 10.51 2.09
CA GLY A 272 16.49 9.96 0.74
C GLY A 272 17.94 9.60 0.44
N ALA A 273 18.90 10.54 0.66
CA ALA A 273 20.33 10.32 0.48
C ALA A 273 20.84 9.12 1.26
N ALA A 274 20.40 8.98 2.52
CA ALA A 274 20.79 7.89 3.39
C ALA A 274 20.27 6.54 2.88
N GLY A 275 19.02 6.46 2.42
CA GLY A 275 18.44 5.22 1.91
C GLY A 275 19.03 4.79 0.57
N ILE A 276 19.29 5.73 -0.35
CA ILE A 276 19.92 5.42 -1.67
C ILE A 276 21.44 5.34 -1.63
N GLY A 277 22.11 5.49 -0.47
CA GLY A 277 23.55 5.29 -0.33
C GLY A 277 24.42 6.48 -0.77
N ARG A 278 23.87 7.69 -0.94
CA ARG A 278 24.64 8.90 -1.32
C ARG A 278 25.32 9.54 -0.09
N LEU A 279 26.42 8.94 0.37
CA LEU A 279 27.15 9.39 1.57
C LEU A 279 27.58 10.85 1.50
N ASP A 280 28.01 11.35 0.35
CA ASP A 280 28.46 12.75 0.23
C ASP A 280 27.29 13.75 0.38
N ASP A 281 26.09 13.40 -0.08
CA ASP A 281 24.89 14.19 0.19
C ASP A 281 24.53 14.15 1.68
N VAL A 282 24.64 13.01 2.34
CA VAL A 282 24.43 12.89 3.79
C VAL A 282 25.42 13.78 4.54
N ARG A 283 26.73 13.76 4.18
CA ARG A 283 27.76 14.61 4.78
C ARG A 283 27.44 16.10 4.66
N ARG A 284 26.94 16.50 3.49
CA ARG A 284 26.58 17.91 3.20
C ARG A 284 25.34 18.37 3.99
N LEU A 285 24.38 17.45 4.23
CA LEU A 285 23.07 17.79 4.80
C LEU A 285 22.99 17.58 6.31
N VAL A 286 23.86 16.77 6.92
CA VAL A 286 23.71 16.31 8.32
C VAL A 286 23.73 17.44 9.33
N ASP A 287 24.56 18.47 9.15
CA ASP A 287 24.75 19.56 10.11
C ASP A 287 23.55 20.54 10.11
N THR A 288 22.82 20.64 9.00
CA THR A 288 21.64 21.50 8.84
C THR A 288 20.31 20.75 9.04
N ALA A 289 20.33 19.43 9.07
CA ALA A 289 19.13 18.63 9.24
C ALA A 289 18.66 18.65 10.71
N GLU A 290 17.35 18.66 10.90
CA GLU A 290 16.73 18.46 12.22
C GLU A 290 17.09 17.09 12.82
N SER A 291 17.12 16.96 14.16
CA SER A 291 17.44 15.71 14.85
C SER A 291 16.54 14.55 14.39
N SER A 292 15.23 14.79 14.29
CA SER A 292 14.25 13.81 13.80
C SER A 292 14.56 13.28 12.40
N ARG A 293 15.03 14.15 11.51
CA ARG A 293 15.43 13.78 10.14
C ARG A 293 16.74 13.00 10.11
N ARG A 294 17.71 13.31 10.98
CA ARG A 294 18.96 12.54 11.13
C ARG A 294 18.68 11.14 11.68
N GLU A 295 17.80 11.02 12.67
CA GLU A 295 17.36 9.74 13.23
C GLU A 295 16.61 8.90 12.19
N MET A 296 15.73 9.54 11.41
CA MET A 296 15.06 8.87 10.29
C MET A 296 16.07 8.43 9.21
N ALA A 297 17.08 9.25 8.90
CA ALA A 297 18.14 8.89 7.97
C ALA A 297 18.92 7.65 8.44
N LEU A 298 19.20 7.52 9.75
CA LEU A 298 19.83 6.33 10.32
C LEU A 298 18.96 5.07 10.10
N ARG A 299 17.65 5.17 10.35
CA ARG A 299 16.71 4.04 10.11
C ARG A 299 16.67 3.62 8.64
N TYR A 300 16.58 4.58 7.72
CA TYR A 300 16.54 4.30 6.29
C TYR A 300 17.88 3.78 5.75
N ALA A 301 19.00 4.33 6.21
CA ALA A 301 20.32 3.77 5.90
C ALA A 301 20.44 2.30 6.35
N ALA A 302 19.94 1.99 7.54
CA ALA A 302 19.94 0.64 8.08
C ALA A 302 19.04 -0.31 7.27
N GLY A 303 17.82 0.09 6.99
CA GLY A 303 16.84 -0.72 6.24
C GLY A 303 17.26 -0.99 4.79
N TYR A 304 17.93 -0.04 4.17
CA TYR A 304 18.42 -0.18 2.79
C TYR A 304 19.85 -0.69 2.68
N GLY A 305 20.51 -1.02 3.83
CA GLY A 305 21.80 -1.71 3.83
C GLY A 305 22.97 -0.80 3.47
N GLN A 306 23.09 0.37 4.12
CA GLN A 306 24.13 1.35 3.89
C GLN A 306 25.08 1.45 5.11
N PRO A 307 25.94 0.44 5.39
CA PRO A 307 26.74 0.39 6.63
C PRO A 307 27.68 1.58 6.79
N GLY A 308 28.21 2.13 5.70
CA GLY A 308 29.06 3.32 5.73
C GLY A 308 28.32 4.57 6.21
N ILE A 309 27.05 4.74 5.81
CA ILE A 309 26.21 5.85 6.26
C ILE A 309 25.76 5.64 7.70
N VAL A 310 25.39 4.41 8.06
CA VAL A 310 25.08 4.04 9.45
C VAL A 310 26.23 4.40 10.37
N THR A 311 27.47 3.98 10.05
CA THR A 311 28.67 4.31 10.82
C THR A 311 28.86 5.82 10.92
N PHE A 312 28.77 6.54 9.80
CA PHE A 312 28.94 7.99 9.77
C PHE A 312 27.92 8.73 10.65
N LEU A 313 26.63 8.36 10.60
CA LEU A 313 25.59 9.00 11.39
C LEU A 313 25.77 8.71 12.89
N LEU A 314 26.14 7.48 13.29
CA LEU A 314 26.45 7.13 14.67
C LEU A 314 27.70 7.90 15.17
N ASP A 315 28.74 8.03 14.36
CA ASP A 315 29.96 8.80 14.72
C ASP A 315 29.67 10.30 14.84
N ARG A 316 28.55 10.80 14.21
CA ARG A 316 28.04 12.17 14.39
C ARG A 316 27.08 12.32 15.58
N GLY A 317 26.94 11.28 16.41
CA GLY A 317 26.17 11.33 17.65
C GLY A 317 24.67 11.12 17.46
N VAL A 318 24.22 10.58 16.32
CA VAL A 318 22.83 10.16 16.19
C VAL A 318 22.59 8.97 17.13
N ALA A 319 21.56 9.07 17.97
CA ALA A 319 21.26 8.02 18.95
C ALA A 319 20.96 6.68 18.27
N ILE A 320 21.66 5.63 18.65
CA ILE A 320 21.58 4.30 18.01
C ILE A 320 20.19 3.67 18.12
N ASP A 321 19.52 3.87 19.26
CA ASP A 321 18.19 3.38 19.56
C ASP A 321 17.10 4.46 19.37
N ALA A 322 17.42 5.54 18.61
CA ALA A 322 16.40 6.50 18.21
C ALA A 322 15.28 5.79 17.45
N HIS A 323 14.04 6.05 17.81
CA HIS A 323 12.88 5.30 17.30
C HIS A 323 11.76 6.21 16.82
N SER A 324 10.85 5.65 15.99
CA SER A 324 9.55 6.22 15.63
C SER A 324 8.56 6.09 16.81
N GLY A 325 7.35 6.63 16.64
CA GLY A 325 6.27 6.50 17.63
C GLY A 325 5.95 5.03 18.01
N ASP A 326 6.25 4.07 17.13
CA ASP A 326 5.99 2.63 17.31
C ASP A 326 7.22 1.85 17.80
N ASN A 327 8.21 2.53 18.36
CA ASN A 327 9.49 1.98 18.81
C ASN A 327 10.34 1.31 17.70
N GLU A 328 10.17 1.74 16.46
CA GLU A 328 10.92 1.22 15.31
C GLU A 328 12.30 1.86 15.24
N THR A 329 13.34 1.12 15.61
CA THR A 329 14.74 1.56 15.63
C THR A 329 15.46 1.24 14.32
N ALA A 330 16.71 1.72 14.16
CA ALA A 330 17.56 1.35 13.03
C ALA A 330 17.79 -0.17 12.96
N LEU A 331 17.92 -0.84 14.11
CA LEU A 331 18.07 -2.30 14.17
C LEU A 331 16.80 -3.01 13.64
N PHE A 332 15.60 -2.53 13.98
CA PHE A 332 14.33 -3.05 13.45
C PHE A 332 14.29 -2.91 11.91
N TYR A 333 14.63 -1.75 11.37
CA TYR A 333 14.65 -1.53 9.91
C TYR A 333 15.68 -2.43 9.20
N ALA A 334 16.86 -2.65 9.79
CA ALA A 334 17.86 -3.56 9.25
C ALA A 334 17.37 -5.01 9.19
N ILE A 335 16.62 -5.45 10.21
CA ILE A 335 15.99 -6.79 10.27
C ILE A 335 14.96 -6.92 9.13
N LEU A 336 14.04 -5.97 9.01
CA LEU A 336 13.02 -6.00 7.95
C LEU A 336 13.61 -5.93 6.54
N GLY A 337 14.76 -5.26 6.39
CA GLY A 337 15.50 -5.18 5.12
C GLY A 337 16.38 -6.38 4.82
N ASP A 338 16.46 -7.41 5.68
CA ASP A 338 17.39 -8.54 5.57
C ASP A 338 18.88 -8.10 5.50
N ARG A 339 19.28 -7.06 6.27
CA ARG A 339 20.62 -6.46 6.23
C ARG A 339 21.54 -6.99 7.33
N LEU A 340 21.98 -8.23 7.19
CA LEU A 340 22.77 -8.92 8.20
C LEU A 340 24.06 -8.16 8.61
N ASP A 341 24.75 -7.56 7.68
CA ASP A 341 25.94 -6.74 7.90
C ASP A 341 25.63 -5.52 8.77
N VAL A 342 24.53 -4.83 8.49
CA VAL A 342 24.08 -3.69 9.30
C VAL A 342 23.55 -4.14 10.66
N VAL A 343 22.83 -5.26 10.76
CA VAL A 343 22.41 -5.85 12.04
C VAL A 343 23.63 -6.08 12.92
N ARG A 344 24.67 -6.76 12.42
CA ARG A 344 25.91 -7.01 13.14
C ARG A 344 26.62 -5.72 13.55
N LEU A 345 26.69 -4.74 12.64
CA LEU A 345 27.26 -3.42 12.92
C LEU A 345 26.53 -2.72 14.07
N LEU A 346 25.21 -2.65 14.03
CA LEU A 346 24.40 -1.99 15.06
C LEU A 346 24.54 -2.69 16.41
N LEU A 347 24.48 -4.02 16.45
CA LEU A 347 24.68 -4.80 17.69
C LEU A 347 26.10 -4.59 18.24
N ALA A 348 27.14 -4.60 17.43
CA ALA A 348 28.52 -4.31 17.84
C ALA A 348 28.70 -2.88 18.37
N ARG A 349 27.86 -1.94 17.93
CA ARG A 349 27.81 -0.55 18.42
C ARG A 349 26.89 -0.34 19.62
N GLY A 350 26.29 -1.42 20.18
CA GLY A 350 25.49 -1.40 21.40
C GLY A 350 24.01 -1.13 21.22
N ALA A 351 23.45 -1.35 20.01
CA ALA A 351 22.01 -1.30 19.81
C ALA A 351 21.29 -2.33 20.70
N ASN A 352 20.15 -1.95 21.28
CA ASN A 352 19.37 -2.81 22.16
C ASN A 352 18.64 -3.92 21.39
N PRO A 353 19.04 -5.22 21.53
CA PRO A 353 18.38 -6.33 20.83
C PRO A 353 17.00 -6.66 21.39
N ASN A 354 16.63 -6.11 22.54
CA ASN A 354 15.37 -6.38 23.24
C ASN A 354 14.32 -5.28 23.08
N THR A 355 14.50 -4.37 22.12
CA THR A 355 13.48 -3.38 21.78
C THR A 355 12.17 -4.09 21.41
N ARG A 356 11.07 -3.60 21.97
CA ARG A 356 9.71 -4.09 21.64
C ARG A 356 8.99 -3.06 20.79
N THR A 357 8.58 -3.47 19.61
CA THR A 357 7.72 -2.71 18.70
C THR A 357 6.25 -3.12 18.91
N GLN A 358 5.35 -2.47 18.20
CA GLN A 358 3.95 -2.92 18.13
C GLN A 358 3.80 -4.35 17.55
N TRP A 359 4.79 -4.83 16.80
CA TRP A 359 4.81 -6.16 16.16
C TRP A 359 5.43 -7.27 17.02
N GLY A 360 5.97 -6.92 18.18
CA GLY A 360 6.66 -7.83 19.08
C GLY A 360 8.10 -7.41 19.35
N ASN A 361 8.93 -8.32 19.89
CA ASN A 361 10.35 -8.10 20.04
C ASN A 361 11.09 -8.30 18.70
N LEU A 362 12.38 -7.93 18.65
CA LEU A 362 13.13 -7.96 17.39
C LEU A 362 13.36 -9.38 16.84
N VAL A 363 13.42 -10.41 17.70
CA VAL A 363 13.50 -11.81 17.28
C VAL A 363 12.16 -12.23 16.63
N GLU A 364 11.02 -11.86 17.23
CA GLU A 364 9.69 -12.09 16.62
C GLU A 364 9.55 -11.38 15.26
N CYS A 365 10.06 -10.17 15.13
CA CYS A 365 10.09 -9.45 13.85
C CYS A 365 10.94 -10.17 12.79
N ALA A 366 12.09 -10.75 13.18
CA ALA A 366 12.91 -11.55 12.29
C ALA A 366 12.23 -12.86 11.87
N ILE A 367 11.54 -13.53 12.79
CA ILE A 367 10.74 -14.73 12.50
C ILE A 367 9.61 -14.38 11.50
N TRP A 368 8.90 -13.28 11.74
CA TRP A 368 7.88 -12.78 10.81
C TRP A 368 8.47 -12.53 9.41
N ARG A 369 9.67 -11.92 9.35
CA ARG A 369 10.35 -11.65 8.08
C ARG A 369 10.67 -12.95 7.33
N ALA A 370 11.08 -14.01 8.01
CA ALA A 370 11.30 -15.34 7.40
C ALA A 370 10.01 -15.92 6.79
N ALA A 371 8.89 -15.77 7.48
CA ALA A 371 7.59 -16.26 7.00
C ALA A 371 7.06 -15.47 5.79
N HIS A 372 7.48 -14.18 5.63
CA HIS A 372 6.97 -13.26 4.63
C HIS A 372 7.99 -12.88 3.55
N GLY A 373 8.77 -13.85 3.09
CA GLY A 373 9.65 -13.74 1.92
C GLY A 373 11.06 -13.24 2.19
N GLY A 374 11.53 -13.26 3.45
CA GLY A 374 12.94 -13.08 3.79
C GLY A 374 13.80 -14.26 3.29
N ALA A 375 15.06 -13.96 2.94
CA ALA A 375 16.01 -15.00 2.57
C ALA A 375 16.33 -15.87 3.80
N VAL A 376 15.86 -17.12 3.82
CA VAL A 376 15.85 -18.02 5.00
C VAL A 376 17.20 -18.07 5.71
N ASP A 377 18.30 -18.33 4.98
CA ASP A 377 19.65 -18.44 5.59
C ASP A 377 20.11 -17.12 6.20
N ARG A 378 19.76 -16.00 5.55
CA ARG A 378 20.13 -14.67 6.05
C ARG A 378 19.34 -14.31 7.29
N VAL A 379 18.04 -14.59 7.28
CA VAL A 379 17.19 -14.34 8.46
C VAL A 379 17.58 -15.25 9.61
N ALA A 380 17.95 -16.52 9.37
CA ALA A 380 18.51 -17.40 10.39
C ALA A 380 19.76 -16.80 11.05
N ALA A 381 20.68 -16.28 10.23
CA ALA A 381 21.89 -15.61 10.74
C ALA A 381 21.59 -14.30 11.50
N ILE A 382 20.52 -13.58 11.11
CA ILE A 382 20.03 -12.41 11.87
C ILE A 382 19.48 -12.83 13.23
N ILE A 383 18.66 -13.88 13.30
CA ILE A 383 18.13 -14.42 14.56
C ILE A 383 19.29 -14.84 15.49
N GLU A 384 20.27 -15.58 14.97
CA GLU A 384 21.46 -15.96 15.74
C GLU A 384 22.24 -14.74 16.26
N ALA A 385 22.43 -13.72 15.43
CA ALA A 385 23.13 -12.50 15.84
C ALA A 385 22.37 -11.74 16.96
N LEU A 386 21.05 -11.66 16.87
CA LEU A 386 20.20 -11.04 17.89
C LEU A 386 20.30 -11.79 19.22
N ILE A 387 20.18 -13.12 19.19
CA ILE A 387 20.24 -13.96 20.40
C ILE A 387 21.65 -13.92 21.03
N ALA A 388 22.70 -13.97 20.21
CA ALA A 388 24.08 -13.84 20.68
C ALA A 388 24.36 -12.49 21.35
N ALA A 389 23.62 -11.43 20.97
CA ALA A 389 23.70 -10.12 21.61
C ALA A 389 22.76 -9.97 22.83
N GLY A 390 22.10 -11.05 23.26
CA GLY A 390 21.18 -11.04 24.41
C GLY A 390 19.71 -10.84 24.07
N GLY A 391 19.35 -10.92 22.79
CA GLY A 391 17.96 -10.91 22.33
C GLY A 391 17.20 -12.14 22.80
N GLN A 392 15.94 -11.98 23.18
CA GLN A 392 15.11 -13.05 23.72
C GLN A 392 14.27 -13.71 22.63
N ALA A 393 14.43 -15.02 22.43
CA ALA A 393 13.51 -15.81 21.61
C ALA A 393 12.15 -15.90 22.32
N PRO A 394 11.02 -15.89 21.58
CA PRO A 394 9.72 -16.15 22.19
C PRO A 394 9.61 -17.62 22.62
N ASP A 395 8.83 -17.91 23.67
CA ASP A 395 8.59 -19.31 24.10
C ASP A 395 7.92 -20.14 23.00
N ARG A 396 7.05 -19.51 22.21
CA ARG A 396 6.31 -20.11 21.10
C ARG A 396 6.16 -19.15 19.93
N HIS A 397 6.19 -19.68 18.71
CA HIS A 397 6.03 -18.91 17.46
C HIS A 397 5.13 -19.66 16.47
N PRO A 398 4.46 -18.99 15.51
CA PRO A 398 3.82 -19.66 14.39
C PRO A 398 4.84 -20.46 13.58
N PRO A 399 4.50 -21.65 13.03
CA PRO A 399 5.40 -22.41 12.17
C PRO A 399 5.84 -21.58 10.96
N VAL A 400 7.13 -21.66 10.63
CA VAL A 400 7.72 -20.91 9.50
C VAL A 400 8.22 -21.88 8.43
N ASN A 401 9.32 -22.57 8.74
CA ASN A 401 9.92 -23.61 7.91
C ASN A 401 10.93 -24.41 8.76
N GLU A 402 11.35 -25.57 8.23
CA GLU A 402 12.23 -26.49 8.95
C GLU A 402 13.51 -25.83 9.48
N THR A 403 14.15 -24.95 8.69
CA THR A 403 15.39 -24.27 9.09
C THR A 403 15.20 -23.34 10.29
N ILE A 404 14.19 -22.48 10.21
CA ILE A 404 13.92 -21.49 11.28
C ILE A 404 13.38 -22.17 12.52
N ASP A 405 12.46 -23.14 12.36
CA ASP A 405 11.85 -23.85 13.49
C ASP A 405 12.89 -24.70 14.24
N ALA A 406 13.80 -25.39 13.53
CA ALA A 406 14.93 -26.11 14.12
C ALA A 406 15.94 -25.17 14.80
N LEU A 407 16.23 -24.02 14.22
CA LEU A 407 17.07 -23.00 14.82
C LEU A 407 16.48 -22.53 16.16
N LEU A 408 15.21 -22.13 16.16
CA LEU A 408 14.54 -21.59 17.33
C LEU A 408 14.36 -22.63 18.44
N ALA A 409 14.15 -23.92 18.09
CA ALA A 409 14.09 -25.02 19.06
C ALA A 409 15.39 -25.16 19.87
N ARG A 410 16.55 -24.85 19.28
CA ARG A 410 17.86 -24.84 20.01
C ARG A 410 17.90 -23.79 21.12
N TYR A 411 17.05 -22.74 21.01
CA TYR A 411 16.92 -21.67 22.00
C TYR A 411 15.65 -21.79 22.85
N GLY A 412 14.98 -22.97 22.83
CA GLY A 412 13.82 -23.26 23.66
C GLY A 412 12.47 -22.75 23.12
N SER A 413 12.43 -22.18 21.91
CA SER A 413 11.20 -21.74 21.30
C SER A 413 10.54 -22.86 20.49
N LEU A 414 9.23 -23.05 20.65
CA LEU A 414 8.48 -24.13 20.00
C LEU A 414 7.54 -23.58 18.92
N ALA A 415 7.54 -24.25 17.77
CA ALA A 415 6.54 -23.99 16.72
C ALA A 415 5.15 -24.42 17.23
N ASP A 416 4.17 -23.55 17.13
CA ASP A 416 2.81 -23.74 17.62
C ASP A 416 1.80 -23.35 16.54
N ALA A 417 1.17 -24.33 15.91
CA ALA A 417 0.21 -24.14 14.84
C ALA A 417 -1.10 -23.43 15.29
N THR A 418 -1.29 -23.22 16.58
CA THR A 418 -2.41 -22.42 17.11
C THR A 418 -2.07 -20.93 17.23
N ARG A 419 -0.81 -20.55 17.00
CA ARG A 419 -0.36 -19.17 16.95
C ARG A 419 -0.53 -18.59 15.55
N TYR A 420 -0.90 -17.33 15.50
CA TYR A 420 -1.06 -16.54 14.26
C TYR A 420 -0.22 -15.28 14.35
N TRP A 421 0.13 -14.73 13.19
CA TRP A 421 0.74 -13.41 13.13
C TRP A 421 -0.32 -12.35 13.48
N ARG A 422 0.08 -11.25 14.10
CA ARG A 422 -0.84 -10.16 14.42
C ARG A 422 -1.54 -9.66 13.16
N GLY A 423 -2.86 -9.63 13.19
CA GLY A 423 -3.71 -9.25 12.06
C GLY A 423 -4.06 -10.40 11.10
N GLU A 424 -3.59 -11.62 11.36
CA GLU A 424 -3.93 -12.84 10.60
C GLU A 424 -4.74 -13.85 11.44
N GLU A 425 -5.12 -13.47 12.66
CA GLU A 425 -5.96 -14.32 13.51
C GLU A 425 -7.32 -14.58 12.81
N PRO A 426 -7.81 -15.84 12.79
CA PRO A 426 -9.14 -16.14 12.27
C PRO A 426 -10.20 -15.41 13.12
N ARG A 427 -11.25 -14.93 12.46
CA ARG A 427 -12.42 -14.40 13.20
C ARG A 427 -12.93 -15.46 14.17
N SER A 428 -13.09 -15.08 15.42
CA SER A 428 -13.86 -15.90 16.37
C SER A 428 -15.27 -16.08 15.81
N SER A 429 -15.62 -17.33 15.54
CA SER A 429 -16.93 -17.78 15.04
C SER A 429 -18.05 -17.45 16.00
#